data_d56a0b40a00c283b4a8da1b33ff38c43
#
_entry.id   d56a0b40a00c283b4a8da1b33ff38c43
#
_cell.length_a   1.000
_cell.length_b   1.000
_cell.length_c   1.000
_cell.angle_alpha   90.00
_cell.angle_beta   90.00
_cell.angle_gamma   90.00
#
_symmetry.space_group_name_H-M   'P 1'
#
loop_
_entity.id
_entity.type
_entity.pdbx_description
1 polymer ?
#
loop_
_entity_poly.entity_id
_entity_poly.type
_entity_poly.pdbx_seq_one_letter_code
_entity_poly.pdbx_strand_id
1 'polypeptide(L)'
;MSLLSALLGCLLMFPFQPVFTAERIPPQVEARMRGSSYPEEGTPEIRLEDLRYLRLSYYDFNGVPQTGEMVCNAAIAQDLLEIFRSLYEAQYPIRSIRLVDDFGGSDDASMLADNTSCFNFRPVPGQRHLSRHALGMAVDVNPFENPYLDRAGVIRPPEAAAYADRTRDFPHKIDRQDLCCRLFLAHGFVWGGSWAHSKDWQHFQK
;
A
#
# COMPACT_ATOMS: atom_id res chain seq x y z
N MET A 1 -17.50 50.93 -31.56
CA MET A 1 -16.56 49.83 -31.69
C MET A 1 -16.00 49.57 -30.32
N SER A 2 -16.51 48.53 -29.64
CA SER A 2 -16.11 48.17 -28.24
C SER A 2 -15.08 47.04 -28.30
N LEU A 3 -13.87 47.33 -27.80
CA LEU A 3 -12.83 46.34 -27.64
C LEU A 3 -13.09 45.54 -26.35
N LEU A 4 -13.57 44.31 -26.48
CA LEU A 4 -13.58 43.35 -25.39
C LEU A 4 -12.13 42.85 -25.17
N SER A 5 -11.48 43.30 -24.10
CA SER A 5 -10.23 42.72 -23.60
C SER A 5 -10.52 41.37 -22.94
N ALA A 6 -10.17 40.29 -23.62
CA ALA A 6 -10.15 38.96 -23.00
C ALA A 6 -8.97 38.87 -22.06
N LEU A 7 -9.22 38.93 -20.74
CA LEU A 7 -8.24 38.56 -19.72
C LEU A 7 -8.09 37.03 -19.73
N LEU A 8 -7.02 36.56 -20.36
CA LEU A 8 -6.58 35.17 -20.27
C LEU A 8 -5.94 34.97 -18.89
N GLY A 9 -6.72 34.49 -17.93
CA GLY A 9 -6.21 34.13 -16.61
C GLY A 9 -5.26 32.94 -16.71
N CYS A 10 -3.96 33.22 -16.65
CA CYS A 10 -2.95 32.19 -16.52
C CYS A 10 -3.07 31.59 -15.11
N LEU A 11 -3.70 30.42 -15.01
CA LEU A 11 -3.73 29.65 -13.76
C LEU A 11 -2.30 29.21 -13.50
N LEU A 12 -1.65 29.82 -12.53
CA LEU A 12 -0.34 29.40 -12.04
C LEU A 12 -0.52 28.02 -11.38
N MET A 13 -0.33 26.96 -12.13
CA MET A 13 -0.24 25.62 -11.57
C MET A 13 1.09 25.52 -10.82
N PHE A 14 1.04 25.55 -9.50
CA PHE A 14 2.21 25.24 -8.71
C PHE A 14 2.62 23.79 -8.99
N PRO A 15 3.92 23.52 -9.23
CA PRO A 15 4.37 22.16 -9.47
C PRO A 15 4.09 21.30 -8.23
N PHE A 16 3.67 20.03 -8.46
CA PHE A 16 3.48 19.06 -7.36
C PHE A 16 4.78 18.94 -6.56
N GLN A 17 4.67 19.06 -5.25
CA GLN A 17 5.80 18.91 -4.33
C GLN A 17 5.76 17.52 -3.71
N PRO A 18 6.70 16.62 -4.03
CA PRO A 18 6.69 15.27 -3.48
C PRO A 18 6.96 15.27 -1.98
N VAL A 19 6.22 14.41 -1.24
CA VAL A 19 6.29 14.27 0.21
C VAL A 19 6.65 12.83 0.56
N PHE A 20 7.63 12.66 1.47
CA PHE A 20 8.03 11.39 2.05
C PHE A 20 8.36 11.64 3.52
N THR A 21 7.38 11.49 4.39
CA THR A 21 7.51 11.74 5.82
C THR A 21 7.01 10.56 6.65
N ALA A 22 7.62 10.35 7.80
CA ALA A 22 7.18 9.42 8.82
C ALA A 22 7.12 10.17 10.15
N GLU A 23 6.00 10.10 10.83
CA GLU A 23 5.77 10.75 12.12
C GLU A 23 5.00 9.82 13.07
N ARG A 24 4.88 10.20 14.34
CA ARG A 24 3.98 9.51 15.27
C ARG A 24 2.55 9.62 14.75
N ILE A 25 1.71 8.63 15.11
CA ILE A 25 0.30 8.63 14.71
C ILE A 25 -0.37 9.91 15.21
N PRO A 26 -0.86 10.79 14.29
CA PRO A 26 -1.59 11.98 14.70
C PRO A 26 -2.95 11.64 15.32
N PRO A 27 -3.49 12.43 16.26
CA PRO A 27 -4.77 12.13 16.92
C PRO A 27 -5.95 11.87 15.97
N GLN A 28 -6.01 12.59 14.84
CA GLN A 28 -7.05 12.40 13.83
C GLN A 28 -6.90 11.08 13.06
N VAL A 29 -5.69 10.56 12.90
CA VAL A 29 -5.42 9.26 12.30
C VAL A 29 -5.72 8.16 13.31
N GLU A 30 -5.30 8.31 14.57
CA GLU A 30 -5.65 7.40 15.65
C GLU A 30 -7.17 7.21 15.76
N ALA A 31 -7.94 8.32 15.73
CA ALA A 31 -9.40 8.27 15.78
C ALA A 31 -10.04 7.51 14.59
N ARG A 32 -9.39 7.47 13.42
CA ARG A 32 -9.82 6.65 12.27
C ARG A 32 -9.50 5.17 12.47
N MET A 33 -8.38 4.86 13.11
CA MET A 33 -7.87 3.50 13.28
C MET A 33 -8.61 2.72 14.38
N ARG A 34 -8.96 3.38 15.52
CA ARG A 34 -9.61 2.71 16.64
C ARG A 34 -10.98 2.13 16.27
N GLY A 35 -11.18 0.85 16.62
CA GLY A 35 -12.37 0.10 16.22
C GLY A 35 -12.45 -0.29 14.74
N SER A 36 -11.41 0.06 13.94
CA SER A 36 -11.27 -0.27 12.53
C SER A 36 -10.03 -1.15 12.32
N SER A 37 -8.92 -0.59 11.86
CA SER A 37 -7.67 -1.33 11.67
C SER A 37 -6.89 -1.57 12.98
N TYR A 38 -7.22 -0.90 14.06
CA TYR A 38 -6.62 -1.03 15.40
C TYR A 38 -7.70 -1.28 16.46
N PRO A 39 -7.50 -2.22 17.42
CA PRO A 39 -8.49 -2.49 18.47
C PRO A 39 -8.85 -1.25 19.27
N GLU A 40 -10.15 -1.07 19.59
CA GLU A 40 -10.67 0.09 20.33
C GLU A 40 -9.93 0.30 21.64
N GLU A 41 -9.81 -0.76 22.45
CA GLU A 41 -9.17 -0.74 23.78
C GLU A 41 -7.62 -0.86 23.70
N GLY A 42 -7.06 -0.92 22.47
CA GLY A 42 -5.66 -1.22 22.29
C GLY A 42 -5.34 -2.72 22.37
N THR A 43 -4.07 -3.07 22.30
CA THR A 43 -3.60 -4.46 22.31
C THR A 43 -2.15 -4.53 22.81
N PRO A 44 -1.77 -5.60 23.54
CA PRO A 44 -0.39 -5.78 23.99
C PRO A 44 0.58 -6.16 22.85
N GLU A 45 0.09 -6.69 21.73
CA GLU A 45 0.89 -7.19 20.61
C GLU A 45 1.57 -6.06 19.80
N ILE A 46 0.91 -4.89 19.75
CA ILE A 46 1.44 -3.70 19.08
C ILE A 46 0.85 -2.43 19.71
N ARG A 47 1.70 -1.50 20.14
CA ARG A 47 1.25 -0.22 20.70
C ARG A 47 1.27 0.85 19.62
N LEU A 48 0.41 1.87 19.76
CA LEU A 48 0.39 3.00 18.80
C LEU A 48 1.74 3.74 18.73
N GLU A 49 2.49 3.77 19.83
CA GLU A 49 3.84 4.36 19.87
C GLU A 49 4.88 3.60 19.04
N ASP A 50 4.64 2.32 18.75
CA ASP A 50 5.47 1.48 17.89
C ASP A 50 5.17 1.68 16.41
N LEU A 51 4.08 2.39 16.09
CA LEU A 51 3.66 2.70 14.72
C LEU A 51 4.11 4.10 14.27
N ARG A 52 4.16 4.25 12.94
CA ARG A 52 4.41 5.54 12.28
C ARG A 52 3.35 5.77 11.20
N TYR A 53 2.88 7.00 11.11
CA TYR A 53 2.08 7.48 10.01
C TYR A 53 3.01 8.05 8.94
N LEU A 54 2.86 7.54 7.71
CA LEU A 54 3.64 7.95 6.56
C LEU A 54 2.76 8.71 5.58
N ARG A 55 3.33 9.76 5.00
CA ARG A 55 2.82 10.40 3.79
C ARG A 55 3.80 10.12 2.65
N LEU A 56 3.28 9.52 1.58
CA LEU A 56 4.07 8.96 0.49
C LEU A 56 3.55 9.48 -0.84
N SER A 57 4.40 10.19 -1.59
CA SER A 57 4.07 10.54 -2.96
C SER A 57 4.25 9.33 -3.88
N TYR A 58 3.35 9.20 -4.85
CA TYR A 58 3.36 8.13 -5.84
C TYR A 58 2.77 8.63 -7.16
N TYR A 59 3.00 7.92 -8.26
CA TYR A 59 2.29 8.12 -9.51
C TYR A 59 1.14 7.12 -9.61
N ASP A 60 -0.07 7.60 -9.90
CA ASP A 60 -1.21 6.71 -10.15
C ASP A 60 -1.10 6.02 -11.52
N PHE A 61 -2.04 5.14 -11.84
CA PHE A 61 -2.06 4.40 -13.11
C PHE A 61 -2.27 5.31 -14.34
N ASN A 62 -2.64 6.56 -14.15
CA ASN A 62 -2.75 7.58 -15.21
C ASN A 62 -1.47 8.42 -15.35
N GLY A 63 -0.43 8.12 -14.56
CA GLY A 63 0.80 8.90 -14.52
C GLY A 63 0.65 10.26 -13.82
N VAL A 64 -0.37 10.42 -12.97
CA VAL A 64 -0.60 11.65 -12.20
C VAL A 64 0.02 11.52 -10.81
N PRO A 65 0.86 12.48 -10.37
CA PRO A 65 1.43 12.43 -9.04
C PRO A 65 0.37 12.65 -7.97
N GLN A 66 0.38 11.80 -6.94
CA GLN A 66 -0.53 11.78 -5.81
C GLN A 66 0.25 11.78 -4.50
N THR A 67 -0.43 12.03 -3.38
CA THR A 67 0.11 11.79 -2.03
C THR A 67 -0.84 10.87 -1.28
N GLY A 68 -0.33 9.74 -0.82
CA GLY A 68 -1.07 8.74 -0.06
C GLY A 68 -0.70 8.71 1.42
N GLU A 69 -1.43 7.90 2.16
CA GLU A 69 -1.30 7.68 3.60
C GLU A 69 -1.05 6.20 3.89
N MET A 70 -0.10 5.91 4.78
CA MET A 70 0.20 4.56 5.23
C MET A 70 0.53 4.56 6.72
N VAL A 71 0.17 3.50 7.43
CA VAL A 71 0.66 3.24 8.79
C VAL A 71 1.51 1.99 8.76
N CYS A 72 2.70 2.05 9.36
CA CYS A 72 3.62 0.92 9.45
C CYS A 72 4.31 0.88 10.82
N ASN A 73 5.03 -0.20 11.11
CA ASN A 73 5.90 -0.26 12.28
C ASN A 73 7.08 0.71 12.13
N ALA A 74 7.48 1.33 13.22
CA ALA A 74 8.64 2.23 13.26
C ALA A 74 9.93 1.56 12.77
N ALA A 75 10.05 0.24 12.95
CA ALA A 75 11.23 -0.53 12.55
C ALA A 75 11.46 -0.57 11.03
N ILE A 76 10.40 -0.42 10.23
CA ILE A 76 10.49 -0.44 8.76
C ILE A 76 10.17 0.91 8.10
N ALA A 77 9.85 1.93 8.90
CA ALA A 77 9.39 3.22 8.37
C ALA A 77 10.43 3.88 7.43
N GLN A 78 11.72 3.85 7.81
CA GLN A 78 12.78 4.42 6.99
C GLN A 78 12.97 3.65 5.67
N ASP A 79 12.94 2.32 5.72
CA ASP A 79 13.00 1.49 4.51
C ASP A 79 11.87 1.84 3.54
N LEU A 80 10.64 2.01 4.06
CA LEU A 80 9.49 2.37 3.22
C LEU A 80 9.62 3.76 2.61
N LEU A 81 10.13 4.76 3.36
CA LEU A 81 10.40 6.08 2.78
C LEU A 81 11.37 6.01 1.60
N GLU A 82 12.44 5.21 1.71
CA GLU A 82 13.46 5.05 0.67
C GLU A 82 12.92 4.28 -0.54
N ILE A 83 12.18 3.18 -0.30
CA ILE A 83 11.54 2.37 -1.35
C ILE A 83 10.53 3.22 -2.13
N PHE A 84 9.58 3.88 -1.45
CA PHE A 84 8.54 4.65 -2.12
C PHE A 84 9.09 5.91 -2.81
N ARG A 85 10.17 6.51 -2.29
CA ARG A 85 10.88 7.58 -2.98
C ARG A 85 11.48 7.07 -4.30
N SER A 86 12.15 5.92 -4.27
CA SER A 86 12.75 5.31 -5.47
C SER A 86 11.69 4.91 -6.51
N LEU A 87 10.54 4.39 -6.05
CA LEU A 87 9.39 4.11 -6.91
C LEU A 87 8.84 5.39 -7.55
N TYR A 88 8.70 6.47 -6.77
CA TYR A 88 8.24 7.77 -7.27
C TYR A 88 9.21 8.35 -8.31
N GLU A 89 10.52 8.35 -8.04
CA GLU A 89 11.54 8.85 -8.96
C GLU A 89 11.55 8.08 -10.28
N ALA A 90 11.24 6.78 -10.24
CA ALA A 90 11.07 5.94 -11.41
C ALA A 90 9.69 6.06 -12.08
N GLN A 91 8.79 6.89 -11.56
CA GLN A 91 7.38 7.01 -11.98
C GLN A 91 6.65 5.65 -11.99
N TYR A 92 7.00 4.77 -11.02
CA TYR A 92 6.38 3.45 -10.89
C TYR A 92 4.89 3.59 -10.56
N PRO A 93 3.99 2.96 -11.32
CA PRO A 93 2.56 3.14 -11.14
C PRO A 93 2.03 2.39 -9.91
N ILE A 94 1.34 3.10 -9.03
CA ILE A 94 0.63 2.56 -7.88
C ILE A 94 -0.82 3.04 -7.96
N ARG A 95 -1.78 2.13 -7.85
CA ARG A 95 -3.20 2.47 -7.98
C ARG A 95 -3.65 3.48 -6.94
N SER A 96 -3.42 3.18 -5.67
CA SER A 96 -3.70 4.07 -4.53
C SER A 96 -2.87 3.68 -3.32
N ILE A 97 -2.66 4.64 -2.39
CA ILE A 97 -2.06 4.39 -1.08
C ILE A 97 -2.97 5.06 -0.04
N ARG A 98 -3.78 4.27 0.65
CA ARG A 98 -4.76 4.74 1.63
C ARG A 98 -4.74 3.86 2.86
N LEU A 99 -5.19 4.39 4.01
CA LEU A 99 -5.39 3.59 5.21
C LEU A 99 -6.49 2.54 4.96
N VAL A 100 -6.34 1.35 5.52
CA VAL A 100 -7.38 0.29 5.45
C VAL A 100 -8.66 0.74 6.13
N ASP A 101 -8.56 1.71 7.03
CA ASP A 101 -9.66 2.39 7.72
C ASP A 101 -10.66 3.06 6.77
N ASP A 102 -10.20 3.56 5.62
CA ASP A 102 -11.06 4.10 4.55
C ASP A 102 -11.96 3.04 3.91
N PHE A 103 -11.66 1.77 4.17
CA PHE A 103 -12.42 0.59 3.74
C PHE A 103 -13.05 -0.13 4.94
N GLY A 104 -13.24 0.57 6.06
CA GLY A 104 -13.84 0.03 7.30
C GLY A 104 -12.99 -1.06 7.96
N GLY A 105 -11.66 -1.04 7.81
CA GLY A 105 -10.75 -2.07 8.32
C GLY A 105 -10.82 -3.40 7.55
N SER A 106 -11.58 -3.45 6.46
CA SER A 106 -11.75 -4.65 5.64
C SER A 106 -10.59 -4.83 4.66
N ASP A 107 -9.84 -5.91 4.85
CA ASP A 107 -8.75 -6.33 3.96
C ASP A 107 -9.28 -6.64 2.55
N ASP A 108 -10.37 -7.40 2.46
CA ASP A 108 -10.98 -7.77 1.17
C ASP A 108 -11.46 -6.53 0.40
N ALA A 109 -12.07 -5.55 1.07
CA ALA A 109 -12.50 -4.31 0.43
C ALA A 109 -11.31 -3.44 -0.02
N SER A 110 -10.24 -3.39 0.77
CA SER A 110 -8.98 -2.70 0.44
C SER A 110 -8.32 -3.34 -0.79
N MET A 111 -8.20 -4.68 -0.83
CA MET A 111 -7.65 -5.40 -1.98
C MET A 111 -8.50 -5.23 -3.24
N LEU A 112 -9.84 -5.31 -3.11
CA LEU A 112 -10.74 -5.11 -4.24
C LEU A 112 -10.64 -3.71 -4.84
N ALA A 113 -10.35 -2.70 -4.01
CA ALA A 113 -10.12 -1.33 -4.44
C ALA A 113 -8.69 -1.09 -4.97
N ASP A 114 -7.89 -2.14 -5.08
CA ASP A 114 -6.49 -2.09 -5.51
C ASP A 114 -5.65 -1.11 -4.66
N ASN A 115 -5.84 -1.18 -3.33
CA ASN A 115 -5.21 -0.27 -2.40
C ASN A 115 -3.91 -0.84 -1.82
N THR A 116 -2.81 -0.17 -2.08
CA THR A 116 -1.51 -0.42 -1.44
C THR A 116 -1.60 -0.04 0.03
N SER A 117 -1.32 -0.98 0.94
CA SER A 117 -1.50 -0.80 2.38
C SER A 117 -0.47 -1.57 3.21
N CYS A 118 -0.38 -1.24 4.50
CA CYS A 118 0.56 -1.91 5.41
C CYS A 118 -0.13 -2.40 6.69
N PHE A 119 -0.49 -1.51 7.61
CA PHE A 119 -1.03 -1.87 8.92
C PHE A 119 -2.51 -2.25 8.85
N ASN A 120 -2.84 -3.43 9.41
CA ASN A 120 -4.21 -3.86 9.68
C ASN A 120 -4.17 -4.96 10.76
N PHE A 121 -4.68 -4.66 11.97
CA PHE A 121 -4.66 -5.61 13.09
C PHE A 121 -5.70 -6.71 12.89
N ARG A 122 -5.26 -7.83 12.34
CA ARG A 122 -6.09 -8.99 12.08
C ARG A 122 -5.29 -10.30 12.15
N PRO A 123 -5.95 -11.44 12.42
CA PRO A 123 -5.32 -12.74 12.24
C PRO A 123 -5.10 -13.04 10.75
N VAL A 124 -4.23 -13.99 10.47
CA VAL A 124 -4.16 -14.59 9.13
C VAL A 124 -5.47 -15.33 8.87
N PRO A 125 -6.10 -15.17 7.67
CA PRO A 125 -7.37 -15.82 7.36
C PRO A 125 -7.34 -17.33 7.64
N GLY A 126 -8.32 -17.80 8.46
CA GLY A 126 -8.42 -19.20 8.85
C GLY A 126 -7.41 -19.68 9.90
N GLN A 127 -6.63 -18.78 10.50
CA GLN A 127 -5.60 -19.11 11.50
C GLN A 127 -5.80 -18.32 12.80
N ARG A 128 -5.15 -18.75 13.89
CA ARG A 128 -5.21 -18.07 15.19
C ARG A 128 -4.08 -17.06 15.39
N HIS A 129 -3.02 -17.14 14.61
CA HIS A 129 -1.88 -16.22 14.73
C HIS A 129 -2.13 -14.93 13.93
N LEU A 130 -1.54 -13.85 14.41
CA LEU A 130 -1.63 -12.54 13.78
C LEU A 130 -0.89 -12.52 12.43
N SER A 131 -1.43 -11.78 11.50
CA SER A 131 -0.75 -11.41 10.26
C SER A 131 0.46 -10.50 10.56
N ARG A 132 1.45 -10.48 9.67
CA ARG A 132 2.52 -9.48 9.71
C ARG A 132 1.98 -8.05 9.51
N HIS A 133 0.85 -7.89 8.84
CA HIS A 133 0.14 -6.61 8.77
C HIS A 133 -0.35 -6.13 10.14
N ALA A 134 -0.76 -7.05 11.04
CA ALA A 134 -1.16 -6.70 12.39
C ALA A 134 -0.03 -6.07 13.22
N LEU A 135 1.21 -6.32 12.85
CA LEU A 135 2.40 -5.74 13.45
C LEU A 135 2.96 -4.55 12.65
N GLY A 136 2.31 -4.17 11.56
CA GLY A 136 2.79 -3.15 10.64
C GLY A 136 4.11 -3.52 9.93
N MET A 137 4.40 -4.82 9.77
CA MET A 137 5.63 -5.37 9.24
C MET A 137 5.46 -6.02 7.85
N ALA A 138 4.34 -5.75 7.19
CA ALA A 138 4.09 -6.19 5.81
C ALA A 138 3.41 -5.09 5.00
N VAL A 139 3.68 -5.08 3.70
CA VAL A 139 3.09 -4.15 2.72
C VAL A 139 2.54 -4.95 1.56
N ASP A 140 1.31 -4.65 1.16
CA ASP A 140 0.71 -5.14 -0.07
C ASP A 140 0.71 -4.01 -1.11
N VAL A 141 1.21 -4.29 -2.31
CA VAL A 141 1.33 -3.31 -3.41
C VAL A 141 0.50 -3.76 -4.60
N ASN A 142 -0.40 -2.89 -5.09
CA ASN A 142 -1.28 -3.14 -6.24
C ASN A 142 -1.93 -4.54 -6.16
N PRO A 143 -2.75 -4.79 -5.13
CA PRO A 143 -3.25 -6.13 -4.80
C PRO A 143 -4.17 -6.73 -5.86
N PHE A 144 -4.84 -5.92 -6.67
CA PHE A 144 -5.77 -6.43 -7.67
C PHE A 144 -5.03 -7.11 -8.84
N GLU A 145 -3.95 -6.50 -9.36
CA GLU A 145 -3.10 -7.10 -10.38
C GLU A 145 -2.13 -8.16 -9.81
N ASN A 146 -1.98 -8.21 -8.48
CA ASN A 146 -1.05 -9.10 -7.81
C ASN A 146 -1.72 -9.91 -6.69
N PRO A 147 -2.77 -10.69 -7.01
CA PRO A 147 -3.62 -11.32 -6.01
C PRO A 147 -2.89 -12.35 -5.16
N TYR A 148 -3.51 -12.69 -4.03
CA TYR A 148 -3.12 -13.83 -3.21
C TYR A 148 -3.76 -15.10 -3.76
N LEU A 149 -2.97 -16.16 -3.89
CA LEU A 149 -3.38 -17.52 -4.24
C LEU A 149 -3.05 -18.45 -3.06
N ASP A 150 -4.05 -18.98 -2.40
CA ASP A 150 -3.87 -19.89 -1.29
C ASP A 150 -3.51 -21.33 -1.72
N ARG A 151 -3.26 -22.20 -0.74
CA ARG A 151 -2.92 -23.61 -0.96
C ARG A 151 -4.03 -24.43 -1.63
N ALA A 152 -5.28 -24.00 -1.48
CA ALA A 152 -6.44 -24.66 -2.08
C ALA A 152 -6.75 -24.14 -3.50
N GLY A 153 -5.98 -23.17 -3.99
CA GLY A 153 -6.20 -22.56 -5.30
C GLY A 153 -7.22 -21.41 -5.26
N VAL A 154 -7.60 -20.93 -4.07
CA VAL A 154 -8.52 -19.79 -3.92
C VAL A 154 -7.76 -18.50 -4.12
N ILE A 155 -8.30 -17.62 -4.97
CA ILE A 155 -7.73 -16.32 -5.30
C ILE A 155 -8.44 -15.22 -4.51
N ARG A 156 -7.66 -14.26 -4.01
CA ARG A 156 -8.17 -13.08 -3.29
C ARG A 156 -7.53 -11.80 -3.81
N PRO A 157 -8.33 -10.80 -4.18
CA PRO A 157 -9.81 -10.87 -4.30
C PRO A 157 -10.23 -11.78 -5.47
N PRO A 158 -11.41 -12.43 -5.42
CA PRO A 158 -11.86 -13.38 -6.47
C PRO A 158 -11.96 -12.72 -7.85
N GLU A 159 -12.29 -11.42 -7.90
CA GLU A 159 -12.41 -10.62 -9.13
C GLU A 159 -11.07 -10.49 -9.86
N ALA A 160 -9.95 -10.65 -9.15
CA ALA A 160 -8.60 -10.61 -9.69
C ALA A 160 -8.13 -11.95 -10.30
N ALA A 161 -9.01 -12.94 -10.44
CA ALA A 161 -8.65 -14.29 -10.91
C ALA A 161 -7.89 -14.30 -12.24
N ALA A 162 -8.18 -13.37 -13.14
CA ALA A 162 -7.50 -13.27 -14.43
C ALA A 162 -5.99 -12.97 -14.29
N TYR A 163 -5.56 -12.34 -13.19
CA TYR A 163 -4.17 -11.99 -12.91
C TYR A 163 -3.38 -13.10 -12.20
N ALA A 164 -4.03 -14.18 -11.80
CA ALA A 164 -3.37 -15.34 -11.20
C ALA A 164 -2.59 -16.18 -12.23
N ASP A 165 -2.91 -16.07 -13.52
CA ASP A 165 -2.11 -16.68 -14.60
C ASP A 165 -0.87 -15.81 -14.87
N ARG A 166 0.22 -16.11 -14.14
CA ARG A 166 1.49 -15.38 -14.22
C ARG A 166 2.32 -15.73 -15.44
N THR A 167 1.88 -16.65 -16.31
CA THR A 167 2.52 -16.91 -17.60
C THR A 167 2.19 -15.83 -18.62
N ARG A 168 1.08 -15.10 -18.41
CA ARG A 168 0.69 -13.97 -19.24
C ARG A 168 1.45 -12.71 -18.83
N ASP A 169 1.63 -11.82 -19.79
CA ASP A 169 2.09 -10.47 -19.55
C ASP A 169 0.88 -9.52 -19.44
N PHE A 170 0.93 -8.62 -18.45
CA PHE A 170 -0.10 -7.59 -18.22
C PHE A 170 0.51 -6.41 -17.43
N PRO A 171 -0.09 -5.22 -17.53
CA PRO A 171 0.37 -4.03 -16.80
C PRO A 171 0.37 -4.26 -15.28
N HIS A 172 1.32 -3.62 -14.59
CA HIS A 172 1.44 -3.59 -13.12
C HIS A 172 1.69 -4.95 -12.45
N LYS A 173 2.10 -5.94 -13.24
CA LYS A 173 2.50 -7.26 -12.74
C LYS A 173 3.78 -7.15 -11.93
N ILE A 174 3.73 -7.59 -10.67
CA ILE A 174 4.91 -7.72 -9.83
C ILE A 174 5.47 -9.14 -9.97
N ASP A 175 6.67 -9.25 -10.49
CA ASP A 175 7.46 -10.47 -10.51
C ASP A 175 8.86 -10.20 -9.94
N ARG A 176 9.75 -11.21 -9.97
CA ARG A 176 11.07 -11.08 -9.35
C ARG A 176 11.97 -10.05 -10.04
N GLN A 177 11.70 -9.69 -11.30
CA GLN A 177 12.46 -8.71 -12.08
C GLN A 177 11.86 -7.30 -11.97
N ASP A 178 10.63 -7.20 -11.48
CA ASP A 178 9.93 -5.94 -11.31
C ASP A 178 10.69 -5.00 -10.35
N LEU A 179 10.66 -3.70 -10.62
CA LEU A 179 11.37 -2.69 -9.84
C LEU A 179 10.92 -2.69 -8.37
N CYS A 180 9.61 -2.77 -8.12
CA CYS A 180 9.06 -2.80 -6.77
C CYS A 180 9.60 -4.02 -6.01
N CYS A 181 9.52 -5.21 -6.59
CA CYS A 181 10.04 -6.43 -5.96
C CYS A 181 11.55 -6.32 -5.64
N ARG A 182 12.35 -5.82 -6.58
CA ARG A 182 13.80 -5.65 -6.37
C ARG A 182 14.12 -4.67 -5.26
N LEU A 183 13.41 -3.56 -5.15
CA LEU A 183 13.60 -2.55 -4.09
C LEU A 183 13.26 -3.14 -2.72
N PHE A 184 12.10 -3.78 -2.57
CA PHE A 184 11.74 -4.42 -1.30
C PHE A 184 12.74 -5.50 -0.88
N LEU A 185 13.19 -6.36 -1.81
CA LEU A 185 14.22 -7.38 -1.53
C LEU A 185 15.55 -6.75 -1.11
N ALA A 186 15.98 -5.66 -1.76
CA ALA A 186 17.21 -4.95 -1.42
C ALA A 186 17.18 -4.35 -0.01
N HIS A 187 16.00 -3.98 0.49
CA HIS A 187 15.75 -3.52 1.87
C HIS A 187 15.49 -4.68 2.86
N GLY A 188 15.71 -5.93 2.46
CA GLY A 188 15.63 -7.11 3.33
C GLY A 188 14.23 -7.64 3.59
N PHE A 189 13.24 -7.23 2.80
CA PHE A 189 11.91 -7.84 2.82
C PHE A 189 11.90 -9.20 2.13
N VAL A 190 10.99 -10.06 2.53
CA VAL A 190 10.66 -11.31 1.86
C VAL A 190 9.42 -11.11 1.01
N TRP A 191 9.46 -11.54 -0.25
CA TRP A 191 8.33 -11.46 -1.16
C TRP A 191 7.47 -12.72 -1.11
N GLY A 192 6.15 -12.56 -0.92
CA GLY A 192 5.18 -13.67 -0.85
C GLY A 192 5.01 -14.44 -2.16
N GLY A 193 5.31 -13.81 -3.32
CA GLY A 193 5.34 -14.51 -4.60
C GLY A 193 6.39 -15.62 -4.68
N SER A 194 7.39 -15.65 -3.78
CA SER A 194 8.40 -16.71 -3.69
C SER A 194 8.00 -17.88 -2.77
N TRP A 195 6.87 -17.82 -2.05
CA TRP A 195 6.46 -18.89 -1.14
C TRP A 195 6.17 -20.21 -1.87
N ALA A 196 6.42 -21.33 -1.20
CA ALA A 196 6.32 -22.65 -1.85
C ALA A 196 4.88 -23.16 -2.01
N HIS A 197 4.02 -22.89 -1.02
CA HIS A 197 2.70 -23.53 -0.89
C HIS A 197 1.51 -22.62 -1.20
N SER A 198 1.72 -21.34 -1.21
CA SER A 198 0.78 -20.29 -1.62
C SER A 198 1.57 -19.25 -2.41
N LYS A 199 0.89 -18.37 -3.08
CA LYS A 199 1.53 -17.23 -3.76
C LYS A 199 0.83 -15.96 -3.32
N ASP A 200 1.61 -15.00 -2.86
CA ASP A 200 1.11 -13.69 -2.49
C ASP A 200 1.93 -12.63 -3.22
N TRP A 201 1.50 -12.32 -4.43
CA TRP A 201 2.31 -11.50 -5.33
C TRP A 201 2.35 -10.04 -4.94
N GLN A 202 1.35 -9.55 -4.20
CA GLN A 202 1.30 -8.20 -3.65
C GLN A 202 2.21 -8.02 -2.42
N HIS A 203 2.47 -9.11 -1.67
CA HIS A 203 2.91 -9.11 -0.28
C HIS A 203 4.43 -9.07 -0.11
N PHE A 204 4.90 -8.09 0.69
CA PHE A 204 6.28 -7.95 1.12
C PHE A 204 6.34 -7.83 2.65
N GLN A 205 7.09 -8.70 3.33
CA GLN A 205 7.18 -8.68 4.81
C GLN A 205 8.62 -8.71 5.32
N LYS A 206 8.80 -8.16 6.54
CA LYS A 206 10.10 -8.11 7.24
C LYS A 206 9.98 -8.60 8.68
#